data_3b2d2a516211e6cf3c01ad7619b52bf9
#
_entry.id   3b2d2a516211e6cf3c01ad7619b52bf9
#
_cell.length_a   1.000
_cell.length_b   1.000
_cell.length_c   1.000
_cell.angle_alpha   90.00
_cell.angle_beta   90.00
_cell.angle_gamma   90.00
#
_symmetry.space_group_name_H-M   'P 1'
#
loop_
_entity.id
_entity.type
_entity.pdbx_description
1 polymer ?
#
loop_
_entity_poly.entity_id
_entity_poly.type
_entity_poly.pdbx_seq_one_letter_code
_entity_poly.pdbx_strand_id
1 'polypeptide(L)'
;MPMTTTGDKIQDRSLADAGGKGLFTKELEEGLFDGRIDFCVHSSKDMPTKLPEGLEIIAYLEREDPRDVLISPVAATLEELPFEAVVGTSSLRRQALVKRLRPDIATVTFRGNVQTRLRKLEEGQVAATLLAYAGLRRLDLASVATQVLSLDDFPPAPGQGAICIEARSSDIETRALIAAIQHDATATALTCERAFLETLDGSCRTPLAGYAEVEGRHVNMRGMILTPDGSQVHELALEGDAAQAQEIGRKLGSLLREMAGTAFFDGWS
;
A
#
# COMPACT_ATOMS: atom_id res chain seq x y z
N MET A 1 -14.22 2.12 -18.83
CA MET A 1 -13.69 1.07 -19.72
C MET A 1 -12.58 0.33 -18.99
N PRO A 2 -12.62 -1.00 -18.81
CA PRO A 2 -11.50 -1.76 -18.23
C PRO A 2 -10.28 -1.73 -19.17
N MET A 3 -9.10 -1.44 -18.61
CA MET A 3 -7.83 -1.50 -19.34
C MET A 3 -6.89 -2.48 -18.64
N THR A 4 -6.15 -3.27 -19.40
CA THR A 4 -5.16 -4.21 -18.86
C THR A 4 -3.79 -3.57 -18.93
N THR A 5 -3.13 -3.47 -17.80
CA THR A 5 -1.81 -2.84 -17.70
C THR A 5 -0.68 -3.88 -17.85
N THR A 6 0.54 -3.38 -18.06
CA THR A 6 1.75 -4.23 -18.04
C THR A 6 1.93 -4.91 -16.70
N GLY A 7 1.59 -4.24 -15.59
CA GLY A 7 1.63 -4.83 -14.24
C GLY A 7 0.71 -6.03 -14.05
N ASP A 8 -0.47 -6.03 -14.70
CA ASP A 8 -1.41 -7.15 -14.66
C ASP A 8 -0.89 -8.38 -15.40
N LYS A 9 -0.08 -8.18 -16.44
CA LYS A 9 0.47 -9.25 -17.28
C LYS A 9 1.68 -9.95 -16.63
N ILE A 10 2.46 -9.24 -15.78
CA ILE A 10 3.67 -9.79 -15.15
C ILE A 10 3.27 -10.59 -13.91
N GLN A 11 3.33 -11.91 -14.00
CA GLN A 11 2.98 -12.84 -12.91
C GLN A 11 4.14 -13.75 -12.47
N ASP A 12 5.27 -13.74 -13.18
CA ASP A 12 6.39 -14.67 -13.05
C ASP A 12 7.57 -14.15 -12.23
N ARG A 13 7.66 -12.84 -12.00
CA ARG A 13 8.79 -12.18 -11.30
C ARG A 13 8.34 -11.03 -10.40
N SER A 14 9.24 -10.52 -9.54
CA SER A 14 8.90 -9.39 -8.66
C SER A 14 8.67 -8.09 -9.48
N LEU A 15 7.81 -7.18 -8.99
CA LEU A 15 7.61 -5.88 -9.64
C LEU A 15 8.87 -5.02 -9.57
N ALA A 16 9.69 -5.20 -8.52
CA ALA A 16 10.98 -4.54 -8.40
C ALA A 16 11.93 -4.92 -9.55
N ASP A 17 11.93 -6.20 -9.94
CA ASP A 17 12.75 -6.72 -11.04
C ASP A 17 12.21 -6.35 -12.43
N ALA A 18 10.91 -5.98 -12.50
CA ALA A 18 10.23 -5.64 -13.75
C ALA A 18 10.27 -4.15 -14.11
N GLY A 19 11.07 -3.34 -13.38
CA GLY A 19 11.22 -1.91 -13.64
C GLY A 19 10.48 -0.98 -12.67
N GLY A 20 9.73 -1.52 -11.74
CA GLY A 20 9.21 -0.89 -10.52
C GLY A 20 8.20 0.25 -10.65
N LYS A 21 8.43 1.26 -11.44
CA LYS A 21 7.58 2.46 -11.52
C LYS A 21 6.63 2.40 -12.72
N GLY A 22 5.37 2.77 -12.52
CA GLY A 22 4.40 2.96 -13.61
C GLY A 22 3.86 1.67 -14.26
N LEU A 23 4.14 0.47 -13.72
CA LEU A 23 3.68 -0.80 -14.32
C LEU A 23 2.15 -0.94 -14.35
N PHE A 24 1.45 -0.25 -13.45
CA PHE A 24 -0.01 -0.27 -13.36
C PHE A 24 -0.66 1.03 -13.86
N THR A 25 0.14 2.07 -14.16
CA THR A 25 -0.40 3.39 -14.50
C THR A 25 -0.10 3.83 -15.91
N LYS A 26 1.01 3.37 -16.51
CA LYS A 26 1.52 3.86 -17.79
C LYS A 26 0.48 3.86 -18.92
N GLU A 27 -0.19 2.74 -19.17
CA GLU A 27 -1.17 2.63 -20.25
C GLU A 27 -2.42 3.49 -20.00
N LEU A 28 -2.74 3.71 -18.71
CA LEU A 28 -3.84 4.57 -18.28
C LEU A 28 -3.44 6.03 -18.45
N GLU A 29 -2.25 6.43 -18.00
CA GLU A 29 -1.67 7.77 -18.17
C GLU A 29 -1.56 8.16 -19.66
N GLU A 30 -1.10 7.24 -20.53
CA GLU A 30 -1.12 7.43 -21.99
C GLU A 30 -2.55 7.67 -22.50
N GLY A 31 -3.54 6.92 -22.00
CA GLY A 31 -4.96 7.12 -22.33
C GLY A 31 -5.51 8.47 -21.90
N LEU A 32 -5.06 9.01 -20.76
CA LEU A 32 -5.39 10.36 -20.31
C LEU A 32 -4.78 11.42 -21.23
N PHE A 33 -3.49 11.31 -21.57
CA PHE A 33 -2.80 12.26 -22.46
C PHE A 33 -3.39 12.28 -23.87
N ASP A 34 -3.76 11.11 -24.40
CA ASP A 34 -4.36 10.99 -25.75
C ASP A 34 -5.85 11.40 -25.78
N GLY A 35 -6.46 11.71 -24.62
CA GLY A 35 -7.88 12.02 -24.53
C GLY A 35 -8.82 10.84 -24.81
N ARG A 36 -8.32 9.60 -24.80
CA ARG A 36 -9.15 8.39 -24.94
C ARG A 36 -10.00 8.09 -23.71
N ILE A 37 -9.56 8.58 -22.55
CA ILE A 37 -10.27 8.52 -21.28
C ILE A 37 -10.14 9.86 -20.56
N ASP A 38 -11.10 10.17 -19.71
CA ASP A 38 -11.17 11.45 -18.99
C ASP A 38 -10.58 11.33 -17.58
N PHE A 39 -10.71 10.17 -16.95
CA PHE A 39 -10.14 9.88 -15.64
C PHE A 39 -9.80 8.40 -15.46
N CYS A 40 -8.93 8.11 -14.50
CA CYS A 40 -8.57 6.77 -14.08
C CYS A 40 -8.90 6.55 -12.61
N VAL A 41 -9.27 5.31 -12.26
CA VAL A 41 -9.55 4.89 -10.89
C VAL A 41 -8.46 3.92 -10.44
N HIS A 42 -7.81 4.24 -9.33
CA HIS A 42 -6.69 3.48 -8.81
C HIS A 42 -6.84 3.11 -7.34
N SER A 43 -6.22 2.00 -6.94
CA SER A 43 -5.84 1.81 -5.55
C SER A 43 -4.73 2.80 -5.20
N SER A 44 -4.96 3.66 -4.23
CA SER A 44 -4.04 4.76 -3.92
C SER A 44 -2.62 4.29 -3.54
N LYS A 45 -2.49 3.12 -2.91
CA LYS A 45 -1.19 2.52 -2.56
C LYS A 45 -0.32 2.12 -3.76
N ASP A 46 -0.93 1.96 -4.94
CA ASP A 46 -0.25 1.53 -6.17
C ASP A 46 0.21 2.73 -7.01
N MET A 47 -0.20 3.95 -6.61
CA MET A 47 0.18 5.20 -7.27
C MET A 47 1.62 5.61 -6.95
N PRO A 48 2.40 6.07 -7.94
CA PRO A 48 3.71 6.62 -7.69
C PRO A 48 3.62 7.89 -6.81
N THR A 49 4.69 8.19 -6.10
CA THR A 49 4.78 9.41 -5.28
C THR A 49 4.74 10.67 -6.14
N LYS A 50 5.36 10.61 -7.33
CA LYS A 50 5.35 11.69 -8.33
C LYS A 50 4.63 11.23 -9.57
N LEU A 51 3.60 11.97 -9.95
CA LEU A 51 2.86 11.77 -11.19
C LEU A 51 3.58 12.43 -12.36
N PRO A 52 3.33 11.99 -13.60
CA PRO A 52 3.74 12.70 -14.79
C PRO A 52 3.21 14.15 -14.80
N GLU A 53 3.99 15.07 -15.35
CA GLU A 53 3.57 16.45 -15.53
C GLU A 53 2.29 16.52 -16.37
N GLY A 54 1.30 17.27 -15.90
CA GLY A 54 -0.02 17.39 -16.53
C GLY A 54 -1.07 16.40 -16.03
N LEU A 55 -0.71 15.48 -15.14
CA LEU A 55 -1.65 14.59 -14.43
C LEU A 55 -1.66 14.88 -12.93
N GLU A 56 -2.79 14.66 -12.30
CA GLU A 56 -2.94 14.82 -10.86
C GLU A 56 -4.03 13.91 -10.29
N ILE A 57 -3.94 13.60 -9.00
CA ILE A 57 -5.03 12.99 -8.27
C ILE A 57 -6.02 14.10 -7.93
N ILE A 58 -7.24 13.99 -8.49
CA ILE A 58 -8.30 15.00 -8.35
C ILE A 58 -9.31 14.68 -7.25
N ALA A 59 -9.37 13.43 -6.78
CA ALA A 59 -10.23 13.03 -5.67
C ALA A 59 -9.74 11.74 -5.01
N TYR A 60 -10.09 11.62 -3.72
CA TYR A 60 -10.02 10.39 -2.94
C TYR A 60 -11.42 10.04 -2.45
N LEU A 61 -11.81 8.79 -2.59
CA LEU A 61 -13.06 8.29 -1.99
C LEU A 61 -12.85 8.03 -0.49
N GLU A 62 -13.95 7.88 0.24
CA GLU A 62 -13.91 7.45 1.63
C GLU A 62 -13.06 6.19 1.78
N ARG A 63 -12.14 6.21 2.74
CA ARG A 63 -11.19 5.13 2.98
C ARG A 63 -11.89 3.92 3.57
N GLU A 64 -11.74 2.78 2.93
CA GLU A 64 -12.15 1.49 3.47
C GLU A 64 -11.10 1.00 4.47
N ASP A 65 -11.42 -0.01 5.26
CA ASP A 65 -10.55 -0.60 6.29
C ASP A 65 -9.12 -0.83 5.75
N PRO A 66 -8.10 -0.14 6.27
CA PRO A 66 -6.73 -0.19 5.75
C PRO A 66 -5.96 -1.44 6.18
N ARG A 67 -6.51 -2.26 7.09
CA ARG A 67 -5.82 -3.40 7.67
C ARG A 67 -5.48 -4.47 6.64
N ASP A 68 -4.48 -5.26 6.99
CA ASP A 68 -4.21 -6.52 6.32
C ASP A 68 -4.97 -7.65 7.00
N VAL A 69 -5.18 -8.72 6.26
CA VAL A 69 -5.76 -9.96 6.80
C VAL A 69 -4.88 -11.15 6.48
N LEU A 70 -4.83 -12.08 7.40
CA LEU A 70 -4.33 -13.43 7.18
C LEU A 70 -5.47 -14.29 6.63
N ILE A 71 -5.14 -15.15 5.68
CA ILE A 71 -6.03 -16.19 5.17
C ILE A 71 -5.25 -17.50 5.22
N SER A 72 -5.72 -18.46 6.00
CA SER A 72 -5.06 -19.75 6.19
C SER A 72 -6.08 -20.88 6.37
N PRO A 73 -5.93 -22.01 5.68
CA PRO A 73 -6.74 -23.19 5.94
C PRO A 73 -6.23 -24.01 7.14
N VAL A 74 -5.06 -23.68 7.70
CA VAL A 74 -4.37 -24.51 8.72
C VAL A 74 -4.24 -23.84 10.08
N ALA A 75 -4.53 -22.54 10.20
CA ALA A 75 -4.45 -21.80 11.46
C ALA A 75 -5.43 -20.63 11.46
N ALA A 76 -5.96 -20.27 12.64
CA ALA A 76 -6.85 -19.12 12.78
C ALA A 76 -6.08 -17.79 12.84
N THR A 77 -4.86 -17.81 13.39
CA THR A 77 -4.03 -16.61 13.56
C THR A 77 -2.60 -16.81 13.04
N LEU A 78 -1.85 -15.71 12.89
CA LEU A 78 -0.45 -15.73 12.48
C LEU A 78 0.43 -16.46 13.51
N GLU A 79 0.10 -16.29 14.79
CA GLU A 79 0.80 -16.91 15.91
C GLU A 79 0.61 -18.43 15.93
N GLU A 80 -0.56 -18.92 15.52
CA GLU A 80 -0.91 -20.34 15.48
C GLU A 80 -0.39 -21.07 14.23
N LEU A 81 0.17 -20.38 13.27
CA LEU A 81 0.77 -21.04 12.11
C LEU A 81 1.85 -22.06 12.57
N PRO A 82 1.91 -23.25 11.96
CA PRO A 82 2.94 -24.25 12.26
C PRO A 82 4.35 -23.65 12.21
N PHE A 83 5.26 -24.22 13.00
CA PHE A 83 6.69 -23.88 12.94
C PHE A 83 7.22 -24.10 11.52
N GLU A 84 8.02 -23.16 11.03
CA GLU A 84 8.55 -23.14 9.65
C GLU A 84 7.47 -23.13 8.55
N ALA A 85 6.24 -22.70 8.84
CA ALA A 85 5.21 -22.53 7.83
C ALA A 85 5.65 -21.59 6.72
N VAL A 86 5.09 -21.77 5.52
CA VAL A 86 5.35 -20.90 4.37
C VAL A 86 4.20 -19.93 4.16
N VAL A 87 4.48 -18.63 4.21
CA VAL A 87 3.52 -17.55 3.93
C VAL A 87 3.77 -16.96 2.55
N GLY A 88 2.72 -16.93 1.73
CA GLY A 88 2.76 -16.39 0.37
C GLY A 88 2.49 -14.88 0.33
N THR A 89 3.48 -14.07 -0.05
CA THR A 89 3.30 -12.64 -0.30
C THR A 89 4.40 -12.08 -1.20
N SER A 90 4.06 -11.10 -2.04
CA SER A 90 5.05 -10.37 -2.86
C SER A 90 5.33 -8.97 -2.33
N SER A 91 4.74 -8.59 -1.18
CA SER A 91 4.95 -7.30 -0.54
C SER A 91 6.12 -7.39 0.43
N LEU A 92 7.19 -6.63 0.19
CA LEU A 92 8.36 -6.56 1.08
C LEU A 92 7.97 -6.12 2.50
N ARG A 93 7.03 -5.17 2.62
CA ARG A 93 6.48 -4.76 3.92
C ARG A 93 5.88 -5.95 4.67
N ARG A 94 4.99 -6.72 4.02
CA ARG A 94 4.35 -7.89 4.64
C ARG A 94 5.37 -8.97 4.99
N GLN A 95 6.36 -9.21 4.12
CA GLN A 95 7.45 -10.15 4.40
C GLN A 95 8.20 -9.75 5.66
N ALA A 96 8.64 -8.48 5.74
CA ALA A 96 9.36 -7.96 6.89
C ALA A 96 8.54 -8.01 8.19
N LEU A 97 7.24 -7.65 8.14
CA LEU A 97 6.35 -7.72 9.29
C LEU A 97 6.09 -9.16 9.75
N VAL A 98 5.91 -10.11 8.83
CA VAL A 98 5.81 -11.55 9.17
C VAL A 98 7.10 -12.01 9.84
N LYS A 99 8.26 -11.68 9.26
CA LYS A 99 9.57 -12.05 9.83
C LYS A 99 9.82 -11.44 11.21
N ARG A 100 9.36 -10.20 11.43
CA ARG A 100 9.44 -9.55 12.75
C ARG A 100 8.65 -10.31 13.81
N LEU A 101 7.41 -10.72 13.49
CA LEU A 101 6.52 -11.40 14.43
C LEU A 101 6.81 -12.89 14.57
N ARG A 102 7.21 -13.53 13.48
CA ARG A 102 7.48 -14.97 13.38
C ARG A 102 8.75 -15.19 12.53
N PRO A 103 9.95 -15.06 13.13
CA PRO A 103 11.22 -15.23 12.43
C PRO A 103 11.42 -16.62 11.82
N ASP A 104 10.73 -17.63 12.36
CA ASP A 104 10.74 -19.01 11.88
C ASP A 104 9.99 -19.19 10.54
N ILE A 105 9.01 -18.35 10.24
CA ILE A 105 8.17 -18.47 9.03
C ILE A 105 8.97 -18.11 7.77
N ALA A 106 8.92 -18.96 6.76
CA ALA A 106 9.43 -18.66 5.44
C ALA A 106 8.42 -17.81 4.64
N THR A 107 8.90 -16.84 3.87
CA THR A 107 8.06 -16.06 2.95
C THR A 107 8.45 -16.34 1.50
N VAL A 108 7.45 -16.51 0.64
CA VAL A 108 7.65 -16.77 -0.80
C VAL A 108 6.86 -15.79 -1.66
N THR A 109 7.39 -15.51 -2.85
CA THR A 109 6.68 -14.68 -3.82
C THR A 109 5.34 -15.33 -4.21
N PHE A 110 4.24 -14.61 -3.97
CA PHE A 110 2.89 -15.11 -4.21
C PHE A 110 2.04 -14.06 -4.92
N ARG A 111 1.86 -14.24 -6.23
CA ARG A 111 1.27 -13.26 -7.13
C ARG A 111 -0.03 -13.74 -7.77
N GLY A 112 -0.76 -12.79 -8.33
CA GLY A 112 -2.07 -12.92 -8.93
C GLY A 112 -3.07 -11.98 -8.26
N ASN A 113 -4.25 -11.88 -8.84
CA ASN A 113 -5.38 -11.20 -8.21
C ASN A 113 -5.90 -12.00 -7.00
N VAL A 114 -6.91 -11.48 -6.33
CA VAL A 114 -7.47 -12.12 -5.11
C VAL A 114 -7.89 -13.57 -5.40
N GLN A 115 -8.67 -13.80 -6.45
CA GLN A 115 -9.18 -15.13 -6.80
C GLN A 115 -8.04 -16.12 -7.12
N THR A 116 -7.02 -15.66 -7.85
CA THR A 116 -5.85 -16.50 -8.17
C THR A 116 -5.08 -16.90 -6.91
N ARG A 117 -4.91 -15.97 -5.96
CA ARG A 117 -4.19 -16.28 -4.71
C ARG A 117 -4.99 -17.21 -3.80
N LEU A 118 -6.32 -17.03 -3.72
CA LEU A 118 -7.19 -17.93 -2.96
C LEU A 118 -7.12 -19.35 -3.54
N ARG A 119 -7.22 -19.51 -4.85
CA ARG A 119 -7.08 -20.81 -5.50
C ARG A 119 -5.72 -21.48 -5.21
N LYS A 120 -4.61 -20.74 -5.33
CA LYS A 120 -3.27 -21.27 -5.03
C LYS A 120 -3.12 -21.69 -3.57
N LEU A 121 -3.79 -20.97 -2.66
CA LEU A 121 -3.85 -21.32 -1.24
C LEU A 121 -4.64 -22.62 -1.02
N GLU A 122 -5.81 -22.78 -1.68
CA GLU A 122 -6.61 -24.01 -1.65
C GLU A 122 -5.85 -25.21 -2.24
N GLU A 123 -5.00 -24.98 -3.25
CA GLU A 123 -4.10 -25.99 -3.84
C GLU A 123 -2.92 -26.35 -2.89
N GLY A 124 -2.80 -25.72 -1.73
CA GLY A 124 -1.76 -26.02 -0.74
C GLY A 124 -0.36 -25.54 -1.12
N GLN A 125 -0.24 -24.56 -2.03
CA GLN A 125 1.08 -24.02 -2.42
C GLN A 125 1.78 -23.28 -1.26
N VAL A 126 1.01 -22.74 -0.31
CA VAL A 126 1.47 -22.05 0.90
C VAL A 126 0.52 -22.36 2.06
N ALA A 127 1.00 -22.23 3.30
CA ALA A 127 0.19 -22.43 4.51
C ALA A 127 -0.76 -21.23 4.78
N ALA A 128 -0.37 -20.03 4.35
CA ALA A 128 -1.16 -18.81 4.50
C ALA A 128 -0.79 -17.77 3.46
N THR A 129 -1.69 -16.80 3.24
CA THR A 129 -1.42 -15.60 2.45
C THR A 129 -1.94 -14.35 3.13
N LEU A 130 -1.47 -13.18 2.70
CA LEU A 130 -1.85 -11.88 3.23
C LEU A 130 -2.50 -11.03 2.13
N LEU A 131 -3.66 -10.48 2.41
CA LEU A 131 -4.38 -9.58 1.51
C LEU A 131 -4.78 -8.29 2.25
N ALA A 132 -5.05 -7.22 1.49
CA ALA A 132 -5.67 -6.02 2.05
C ALA A 132 -7.16 -6.28 2.29
N TYR A 133 -7.65 -6.02 3.49
CA TYR A 133 -9.03 -6.27 3.87
C TYR A 133 -10.02 -5.50 2.99
N ALA A 134 -9.70 -4.23 2.68
CA ALA A 134 -10.48 -3.42 1.74
C ALA A 134 -10.73 -4.10 0.39
N GLY A 135 -9.74 -4.85 -0.13
CA GLY A 135 -9.88 -5.58 -1.39
C GLY A 135 -10.88 -6.74 -1.27
N LEU A 136 -10.86 -7.47 -0.16
CA LEU A 136 -11.83 -8.54 0.10
C LEU A 136 -13.25 -7.99 0.30
N ARG A 137 -13.39 -6.90 1.07
CA ARG A 137 -14.70 -6.27 1.31
C ARG A 137 -15.36 -5.81 0.02
N ARG A 138 -14.59 -5.18 -0.88
CA ARG A 138 -15.11 -4.73 -2.20
C ARG A 138 -15.51 -5.88 -3.15
N LEU A 139 -15.01 -7.08 -2.89
CA LEU A 139 -15.35 -8.28 -3.65
C LEU A 139 -16.37 -9.18 -2.95
N ASP A 140 -16.95 -8.74 -1.82
CA ASP A 140 -17.84 -9.52 -0.95
C ASP A 140 -17.20 -10.83 -0.42
N LEU A 141 -15.86 -10.83 -0.27
CA LEU A 141 -15.06 -11.96 0.18
C LEU A 141 -14.50 -11.77 1.59
N ALA A 142 -15.04 -10.85 2.39
CA ALA A 142 -14.53 -10.57 3.74
C ALA A 142 -14.48 -11.80 4.65
N SER A 143 -15.40 -12.75 4.45
CA SER A 143 -15.52 -13.98 5.25
C SER A 143 -14.39 -14.99 5.06
N VAL A 144 -13.55 -14.85 4.02
CA VAL A 144 -12.39 -15.75 3.84
C VAL A 144 -11.22 -15.40 4.75
N ALA A 145 -11.23 -14.21 5.37
CA ALA A 145 -10.20 -13.79 6.31
C ALA A 145 -10.28 -14.63 7.60
N THR A 146 -9.17 -15.25 7.98
CA THR A 146 -9.07 -16.00 9.26
C THR A 146 -8.69 -15.09 10.41
N GLN A 147 -7.90 -14.04 10.15
CA GLN A 147 -7.54 -13.02 11.13
C GLN A 147 -7.48 -11.64 10.46
N VAL A 148 -8.08 -10.64 11.08
CA VAL A 148 -7.82 -9.23 10.75
C VAL A 148 -6.67 -8.76 11.63
N LEU A 149 -5.55 -8.38 11.00
CA LEU A 149 -4.32 -8.00 11.71
C LEU A 149 -4.46 -6.60 12.32
N SER A 150 -3.90 -6.40 13.52
CA SER A 150 -3.96 -5.11 14.21
C SER A 150 -3.14 -4.04 13.49
N LEU A 151 -3.53 -2.78 13.60
CA LEU A 151 -2.73 -1.66 13.08
C LEU A 151 -1.43 -1.49 13.88
N ASP A 152 -1.40 -1.94 15.13
CA ASP A 152 -0.26 -1.80 16.02
C ASP A 152 0.88 -2.75 15.64
N ASP A 153 0.57 -4.01 15.40
CA ASP A 153 1.58 -5.03 15.08
C ASP A 153 1.86 -5.13 13.59
N PHE A 154 0.86 -4.80 12.77
CA PHE A 154 0.90 -4.99 11.32
C PHE A 154 0.40 -3.74 10.57
N PRO A 155 1.09 -2.59 10.70
CA PRO A 155 0.64 -1.35 10.06
C PRO A 155 0.61 -1.47 8.53
N PRO A 156 -0.38 -0.83 7.88
CA PRO A 156 -0.63 -0.97 6.44
C PRO A 156 0.41 -0.23 5.59
N ALA A 157 0.38 -0.48 4.28
CA ALA A 157 1.08 0.35 3.32
C ALA A 157 0.42 1.74 3.24
N PRO A 158 1.19 2.83 3.03
CA PRO A 158 0.60 4.13 2.72
C PRO A 158 -0.41 4.03 1.58
N GLY A 159 -1.57 4.62 1.74
CA GLY A 159 -2.66 4.59 0.76
C GLY A 159 -3.48 3.31 0.73
N GLN A 160 -3.18 2.30 1.54
CA GLN A 160 -4.00 1.08 1.59
C GLN A 160 -5.42 1.38 2.07
N GLY A 161 -6.41 0.77 1.42
CA GLY A 161 -7.83 0.99 1.69
C GLY A 161 -8.46 2.13 0.88
N ALA A 162 -7.67 3.10 0.41
CA ALA A 162 -8.16 4.24 -0.35
C ALA A 162 -8.18 3.98 -1.86
N ILE A 163 -9.22 4.51 -2.51
CA ILE A 163 -9.31 4.66 -3.96
C ILE A 163 -9.05 6.12 -4.29
N CYS A 164 -8.29 6.40 -5.35
CA CYS A 164 -8.09 7.73 -5.89
C CYS A 164 -8.48 7.82 -7.37
N ILE A 165 -8.81 9.03 -7.78
CA ILE A 165 -9.14 9.37 -9.15
C ILE A 165 -8.02 10.25 -9.71
N GLU A 166 -7.43 9.83 -10.83
CA GLU A 166 -6.42 10.58 -11.57
C GLU A 166 -7.04 11.14 -12.85
N ALA A 167 -6.69 12.38 -13.18
CA ALA A 167 -7.12 13.03 -14.42
C ALA A 167 -6.07 14.04 -14.90
N ARG A 168 -6.29 14.60 -16.09
CA ARG A 168 -5.51 15.74 -16.59
C ARG A 168 -5.71 16.96 -15.69
N SER A 169 -4.63 17.62 -15.32
CA SER A 169 -4.67 18.86 -14.52
C SER A 169 -5.43 20.00 -15.22
N SER A 170 -5.43 19.99 -16.55
CA SER A 170 -6.14 20.99 -17.38
C SER A 170 -7.63 20.70 -17.58
N ASP A 171 -8.14 19.51 -17.17
CA ASP A 171 -9.53 19.11 -17.38
C ASP A 171 -10.45 19.61 -16.25
N ILE A 172 -10.88 20.86 -16.38
CA ILE A 172 -11.70 21.54 -15.36
C ILE A 172 -13.10 20.90 -15.26
N GLU A 173 -13.64 20.39 -16.36
CA GLU A 173 -14.98 19.80 -16.37
C GLU A 173 -14.98 18.47 -15.62
N THR A 174 -14.06 17.57 -15.93
CA THR A 174 -13.90 16.30 -15.20
C THR A 174 -13.65 16.55 -13.72
N ARG A 175 -12.77 17.50 -13.37
CA ARG A 175 -12.51 17.88 -11.98
C ARG A 175 -13.77 18.33 -11.26
N ALA A 176 -14.58 19.20 -11.87
CA ALA A 176 -15.82 19.71 -11.28
C ALA A 176 -16.85 18.59 -11.01
N LEU A 177 -16.98 17.64 -11.95
CA LEU A 177 -17.86 16.49 -11.80
C LEU A 177 -17.40 15.54 -10.68
N ILE A 178 -16.10 15.28 -10.61
CA ILE A 178 -15.52 14.34 -9.63
C ILE A 178 -15.43 14.95 -8.22
N ALA A 179 -15.40 16.28 -8.08
CA ALA A 179 -15.32 16.93 -6.78
C ALA A 179 -16.45 16.53 -5.81
N ALA A 180 -17.62 16.13 -6.34
CA ALA A 180 -18.77 15.71 -5.53
C ALA A 180 -18.51 14.40 -4.73
N ILE A 181 -17.52 13.59 -5.11
CA ILE A 181 -17.18 12.33 -4.43
C ILE A 181 -15.89 12.42 -3.62
N GLN A 182 -15.32 13.61 -3.52
CA GLN A 182 -14.13 13.85 -2.70
C GLN A 182 -14.46 13.64 -1.21
N HIS A 183 -13.63 12.84 -0.52
CA HIS A 183 -13.67 12.68 0.93
C HIS A 183 -12.48 13.39 1.57
N ASP A 184 -12.72 14.54 2.18
CA ASP A 184 -11.68 15.46 2.65
C ASP A 184 -10.78 14.85 3.73
N ALA A 185 -11.33 14.09 4.68
CA ALA A 185 -10.53 13.44 5.71
C ALA A 185 -9.56 12.41 5.09
N THR A 186 -10.03 11.62 4.11
CA THR A 186 -9.15 10.70 3.37
C THR A 186 -8.09 11.47 2.60
N ALA A 187 -8.45 12.55 1.89
CA ALA A 187 -7.48 13.35 1.14
C ALA A 187 -6.38 13.92 2.04
N THR A 188 -6.74 14.43 3.22
CA THR A 188 -5.80 14.94 4.20
C THR A 188 -4.88 13.83 4.72
N ALA A 189 -5.44 12.68 5.10
CA ALA A 189 -4.66 11.52 5.54
C ALA A 189 -3.67 11.07 4.44
N LEU A 190 -4.13 10.94 3.20
CA LEU A 190 -3.30 10.52 2.08
C LEU A 190 -2.25 11.58 1.69
N THR A 191 -2.52 12.85 1.89
CA THR A 191 -1.53 13.93 1.73
C THR A 191 -0.37 13.72 2.71
N CYS A 192 -0.67 13.39 3.97
CA CYS A 192 0.32 13.09 4.99
C CYS A 192 1.13 11.82 4.63
N GLU A 193 0.45 10.72 4.32
CA GLU A 193 1.07 9.43 3.98
C GLU A 193 1.94 9.51 2.72
N ARG A 194 1.51 10.23 1.69
CA ARG A 194 2.27 10.41 0.45
C ARG A 194 3.52 11.25 0.66
N ALA A 195 3.44 12.31 1.48
CA ALA A 195 4.59 13.13 1.84
C ALA A 195 5.63 12.34 2.65
N PHE A 196 5.17 11.47 3.55
CA PHE A 196 6.02 10.51 4.27
C PHE A 196 6.73 9.57 3.30
N LEU A 197 5.98 8.94 2.39
CA LEU A 197 6.50 8.02 1.40
C LEU A 197 7.52 8.69 0.45
N GLU A 198 7.24 9.91 0.00
CA GLU A 198 8.13 10.71 -0.86
C GLU A 198 9.47 10.98 -0.16
N THR A 199 9.44 11.34 1.14
CA THR A 199 10.64 11.67 1.92
C THR A 199 11.58 10.46 2.11
N LEU A 200 11.01 9.26 2.18
CA LEU A 200 11.77 8.02 2.29
C LEU A 200 12.24 7.45 0.95
N ASP A 201 12.07 8.20 -0.15
CA ASP A 201 12.27 7.70 -1.51
C ASP A 201 11.50 6.39 -1.77
N GLY A 202 10.29 6.31 -1.19
CA GLY A 202 9.46 5.11 -1.13
C GLY A 202 9.36 4.40 -2.45
N SER A 203 10.40 3.63 -2.74
CA SER A 203 10.39 2.68 -3.83
C SER A 203 9.71 1.41 -3.34
N CYS A 204 9.17 0.61 -4.25
CA CYS A 204 8.66 -0.72 -3.94
C CYS A 204 9.72 -1.66 -3.32
N ARG A 205 10.93 -1.16 -3.06
CA ARG A 205 12.09 -1.90 -2.55
C ARG A 205 12.29 -1.75 -1.05
N THR A 206 11.74 -0.71 -0.41
CA THR A 206 11.89 -0.52 1.03
C THR A 206 10.68 -1.08 1.78
N PRO A 207 10.87 -2.02 2.75
CA PRO A 207 9.79 -2.42 3.64
C PRO A 207 9.40 -1.25 4.54
N LEU A 208 8.32 -0.58 4.19
CA LEU A 208 7.78 0.53 4.96
C LEU A 208 6.28 0.41 5.15
N ALA A 209 5.81 0.89 6.29
CA ALA A 209 4.40 1.02 6.62
C ALA A 209 4.10 2.46 7.03
N GLY A 210 2.89 2.90 6.82
CA GLY A 210 2.47 4.23 7.23
C GLY A 210 0.97 4.39 7.15
N TYR A 211 0.42 5.01 8.19
CA TYR A 211 -1.01 5.22 8.32
C TYR A 211 -1.30 6.53 9.03
N ALA A 212 -2.16 7.35 8.43
CA ALA A 212 -2.65 8.59 9.00
C ALA A 212 -4.15 8.49 9.28
N GLU A 213 -4.55 8.98 10.44
CA GLU A 213 -5.95 9.19 10.85
C GLU A 213 -6.20 10.68 11.00
N VAL A 214 -7.40 11.09 10.58
CA VAL A 214 -7.84 12.48 10.69
C VAL A 214 -9.14 12.54 11.48
N GLU A 215 -9.10 13.25 12.60
CA GLU A 215 -10.25 13.51 13.45
C GLU A 215 -10.48 15.02 13.55
N GLY A 216 -11.48 15.52 12.85
CA GLY A 216 -11.77 16.95 12.77
C GLY A 216 -10.58 17.71 12.16
N ARG A 217 -9.91 18.56 12.99
CA ARG A 217 -8.73 19.32 12.58
C ARG A 217 -7.40 18.72 13.05
N HIS A 218 -7.43 17.50 13.52
CA HIS A 218 -6.25 16.80 14.02
C HIS A 218 -5.87 15.66 13.10
N VAL A 219 -4.57 15.52 12.81
CA VAL A 219 -4.01 14.39 12.09
C VAL A 219 -2.99 13.69 12.99
N ASN A 220 -3.09 12.36 13.06
CA ASN A 220 -2.11 11.49 13.68
C ASN A 220 -1.52 10.60 12.58
N MET A 221 -0.20 10.62 12.42
CA MET A 221 0.53 9.81 11.45
C MET A 221 1.53 8.91 12.16
N ARG A 222 1.41 7.61 11.92
CA ARG A 222 2.38 6.60 12.34
C ARG A 222 3.15 6.10 11.12
N GLY A 223 4.47 6.02 11.24
CA GLY A 223 5.35 5.52 10.19
C GLY A 223 6.31 4.46 10.75
N MET A 224 6.65 3.49 9.91
CA MET A 224 7.56 2.40 10.25
C MET A 224 8.41 2.04 9.04
N ILE A 225 9.69 1.79 9.26
CA ILE A 225 10.62 1.22 8.30
C ILE A 225 11.29 -0.02 8.90
N LEU A 226 11.49 -1.04 8.08
CA LEU A 226 12.04 -2.33 8.52
C LEU A 226 13.15 -2.79 7.58
N THR A 227 14.07 -3.60 8.10
CA THR A 227 14.92 -4.43 7.23
C THR A 227 14.09 -5.55 6.58
N PRO A 228 14.48 -6.09 5.41
CA PRO A 228 13.73 -7.15 4.74
C PRO A 228 13.52 -8.41 5.57
N ASP A 229 14.43 -8.69 6.50
CA ASP A 229 14.37 -9.82 7.44
C ASP A 229 13.58 -9.48 8.73
N GLY A 230 13.10 -8.24 8.87
CA GLY A 230 12.36 -7.76 10.04
C GLY A 230 13.17 -7.61 11.33
N SER A 231 14.51 -7.79 11.28
CA SER A 231 15.37 -7.78 12.47
C SER A 231 15.60 -6.38 13.04
N GLN A 232 15.59 -5.34 12.19
CA GLN A 232 15.69 -3.95 12.60
C GLN A 232 14.41 -3.20 12.21
N VAL A 233 13.91 -2.40 13.13
CA VAL A 233 12.68 -1.63 12.97
C VAL A 233 12.89 -0.24 13.56
N HIS A 234 12.52 0.77 12.81
CA HIS A 234 12.39 2.13 13.31
C HIS A 234 10.94 2.57 13.12
N GLU A 235 10.35 3.05 14.18
CA GLU A 235 8.96 3.46 14.23
C GLU A 235 8.81 4.76 14.98
N LEU A 236 7.93 5.62 14.50
CA LEU A 236 7.61 6.90 15.11
C LEU A 236 6.18 7.33 14.76
N ALA A 237 5.56 8.10 15.64
CA ALA A 237 4.30 8.77 15.38
C ALA A 237 4.45 10.28 15.59
N LEU A 238 3.78 11.06 14.76
CA LEU A 238 3.64 12.50 14.90
C LEU A 238 2.18 12.90 14.74
N GLU A 239 1.80 13.93 15.46
CA GLU A 239 0.45 14.49 15.40
C GLU A 239 0.49 16.01 15.24
N GLY A 240 -0.60 16.59 14.77
CA GLY A 240 -0.72 18.03 14.64
C GLY A 240 -1.98 18.49 13.90
N ASP A 241 -2.01 19.75 13.47
CA ASP A 241 -3.15 20.30 12.72
C ASP A 241 -3.23 19.68 11.32
N ALA A 242 -4.41 19.27 10.92
CA ALA A 242 -4.69 18.68 9.60
C ALA A 242 -4.27 19.58 8.43
N ALA A 243 -4.26 20.90 8.61
CA ALA A 243 -3.74 21.83 7.62
C ALA A 243 -2.22 21.67 7.36
N GLN A 244 -1.51 21.04 8.30
CA GLN A 244 -0.07 20.77 8.20
C GLN A 244 0.23 19.30 7.83
N ALA A 245 -0.75 18.54 7.39
CA ALA A 245 -0.62 17.11 7.11
C ALA A 245 0.61 16.77 6.25
N GLN A 246 0.86 17.54 5.18
CA GLN A 246 2.01 17.33 4.31
C GLN A 246 3.35 17.54 5.06
N GLU A 247 3.44 18.57 5.89
CA GLU A 247 4.65 18.86 6.68
C GLU A 247 4.89 17.77 7.72
N ILE A 248 3.83 17.31 8.39
CA ILE A 248 3.90 16.23 9.37
C ILE A 248 4.44 14.95 8.71
N GLY A 249 3.92 14.59 7.54
CA GLY A 249 4.40 13.43 6.79
C GLY A 249 5.87 13.54 6.41
N ARG A 250 6.30 14.68 5.89
CA ARG A 250 7.71 14.93 5.55
C ARG A 250 8.62 14.87 6.77
N LYS A 251 8.21 15.50 7.86
CA LYS A 251 8.96 15.51 9.11
C LYS A 251 9.13 14.10 9.68
N LEU A 252 8.06 13.31 9.69
CA LEU A 252 8.10 11.91 10.13
C LEU A 252 9.08 11.08 9.29
N GLY A 253 9.02 11.19 7.96
CA GLY A 253 9.93 10.51 7.06
C GLY A 253 11.40 10.89 7.29
N SER A 254 11.66 12.19 7.47
CA SER A 254 13.01 12.70 7.74
C SER A 254 13.57 12.18 9.07
N LEU A 255 12.76 12.20 10.13
CA LEU A 255 13.17 11.68 11.45
C LEU A 255 13.46 10.18 11.41
N LEU A 256 12.62 9.38 10.75
CA LEU A 256 12.88 7.95 10.61
C LEU A 256 14.14 7.66 9.80
N ARG A 257 14.39 8.44 8.75
CA ARG A 257 15.62 8.33 7.94
C ARG A 257 16.87 8.66 8.77
N GLU A 258 16.79 9.71 9.59
CA GLU A 258 17.87 10.09 10.51
C GLU A 258 18.12 9.03 11.59
N MET A 259 17.06 8.50 12.21
CA MET A 259 17.14 7.44 13.22
C MET A 259 17.76 6.15 12.67
N ALA A 260 17.42 5.77 11.45
CA ALA A 260 17.93 4.57 10.81
C ALA A 260 19.39 4.70 10.37
N GLY A 261 19.80 5.91 9.95
CA GLY A 261 21.13 6.15 9.39
C GLY A 261 21.29 5.55 7.96
N THR A 262 22.39 5.92 7.31
CA THR A 262 22.63 5.51 5.91
C THR A 262 22.81 4.01 5.75
N ALA A 263 23.53 3.37 6.68
CA ALA A 263 23.80 1.94 6.65
C ALA A 263 22.54 1.05 6.65
N PHE A 264 21.43 1.56 7.20
CA PHE A 264 20.15 0.85 7.19
C PHE A 264 19.63 0.61 5.76
N PHE A 265 19.91 1.53 4.83
CA PHE A 265 19.42 1.47 3.45
C PHE A 265 20.43 0.85 2.47
N ASP A 266 21.71 0.69 2.86
CA ASP A 266 22.78 0.24 1.95
C ASP A 266 22.69 -1.24 1.56
N GLY A 267 21.97 -2.07 2.30
CA GLY A 267 21.88 -3.53 2.07
C GLY A 267 20.81 -3.96 1.05
N TRP A 268 20.04 -3.01 0.47
CA TRP A 268 18.82 -3.34 -0.30
C TRP A 268 18.40 -2.25 -1.32
N SER A 269 19.24 -1.24 -1.53
CA SER A 269 19.08 -0.18 -2.57
C SER A 269 19.43 -0.68 -3.98
#